data_79a587e1bd5036cda2b2943bd3767b39
#
_entry.id   79a587e1bd5036cda2b2943bd3767b39
#
_cell.length_a   1.000
_cell.length_b   1.000
_cell.length_c   1.000
_cell.angle_alpha   90.00
_cell.angle_beta   90.00
_cell.angle_gamma   90.00
#
_symmetry.space_group_name_H-M   'P 1'
#
loop_
_entity.id
_entity.type
_entity.pdbx_description
1 polymer ?
#
loop_
_entity_poly.entity_id
_entity_poly.type
_entity_poly.pdbx_seq_one_letter_code
_entity_poly.pdbx_strand_id
1 'polypeptide(L)'
;MLFDNDSTFDGPVTGFMKATGLDPTRTGIQAPWQNGVAERWVGSCRRELLDQIIALNERHLHRLIREYLDYYHDDRIHDALEKDTPDHRAITPKPSAHATVMSTARAGGLHHRYSWRDVA
;
A
#
# COMPACT_ATOMS: atom_id res chain seq x y z
N MET A 1 -2.65 -11.40 -2.87
CA MET A 1 -3.66 -10.96 -1.88
C MET A 1 -4.51 -12.14 -1.47
N LEU A 2 -4.73 -12.32 -0.16
CA LEU A 2 -5.56 -13.41 0.39
C LEU A 2 -7.03 -12.98 0.44
N PHE A 3 -7.95 -13.88 0.09
CA PHE A 3 -9.39 -13.68 0.20
C PHE A 3 -10.11 -14.99 0.56
N ASP A 4 -11.31 -14.87 1.10
CA ASP A 4 -12.08 -16.01 1.58
C ASP A 4 -12.49 -16.95 0.45
N ASN A 5 -12.76 -18.21 0.80
CA ASN A 5 -13.13 -19.26 -0.16
C ASN A 5 -14.62 -19.18 -0.58
N ASP A 6 -15.26 -18.02 -0.41
CA ASP A 6 -16.62 -17.77 -0.82
C ASP A 6 -16.69 -17.56 -2.35
N SER A 7 -17.65 -18.22 -2.99
CA SER A 7 -17.92 -18.10 -4.44
C SER A 7 -18.32 -16.69 -4.89
N THR A 8 -18.71 -15.81 -3.96
CA THR A 8 -19.04 -14.41 -4.23
C THR A 8 -17.87 -13.61 -4.80
N PHE A 9 -16.62 -14.06 -4.55
CA PHE A 9 -15.40 -13.42 -5.02
C PHE A 9 -14.84 -13.99 -6.33
N ASP A 10 -15.58 -14.87 -7.00
CA ASP A 10 -15.16 -15.44 -8.29
C ASP A 10 -15.41 -14.46 -9.46
N GLY A 11 -14.52 -14.46 -10.44
CA GLY A 11 -14.66 -13.75 -11.70
C GLY A 11 -14.30 -12.25 -11.63
N PRO A 12 -15.28 -11.34 -11.49
CA PRO A 12 -15.01 -9.89 -11.61
C PRO A 12 -13.99 -9.35 -10.59
N VAL A 13 -14.05 -9.82 -9.35
CA VAL A 13 -13.15 -9.36 -8.27
C VAL A 13 -11.73 -9.85 -8.48
N THR A 14 -11.56 -11.13 -8.87
CA THR A 14 -10.24 -11.68 -9.18
C THR A 14 -9.64 -11.04 -10.43
N GLY A 15 -10.47 -10.72 -11.42
CA GLY A 15 -10.07 -9.97 -12.61
C GLY A 15 -9.58 -8.57 -12.28
N PHE A 16 -10.30 -7.85 -11.43
CA PHE A 16 -9.90 -6.54 -10.93
C PHE A 16 -8.56 -6.60 -10.17
N MET A 17 -8.39 -7.56 -9.25
CA MET A 17 -7.14 -7.72 -8.50
C MET A 17 -5.96 -7.97 -9.41
N LYS A 18 -6.07 -8.86 -10.40
CA LYS A 18 -5.02 -9.11 -11.39
C LYS A 18 -4.69 -7.88 -12.22
N ALA A 19 -5.70 -7.12 -12.63
CA ALA A 19 -5.51 -5.87 -13.39
C ALA A 19 -4.78 -4.79 -12.58
N THR A 20 -4.89 -4.82 -11.24
CA THR A 20 -4.15 -3.92 -10.34
C THR A 20 -2.76 -4.45 -9.94
N GLY A 21 -2.34 -5.60 -10.48
CA GLY A 21 -1.05 -6.21 -10.18
C GLY A 21 -1.04 -7.02 -8.87
N LEU A 22 -2.22 -7.26 -8.28
CA LEU A 22 -2.36 -8.12 -7.11
C LEU A 22 -2.56 -9.58 -7.55
N ASP A 23 -1.75 -10.47 -7.02
CA ASP A 23 -1.97 -11.92 -7.21
C ASP A 23 -3.01 -12.41 -6.19
N PRO A 24 -4.23 -12.78 -6.64
CA PRO A 24 -5.27 -13.25 -5.74
C PRO A 24 -4.97 -14.69 -5.32
N THR A 25 -4.76 -14.90 -4.02
CA THR A 25 -4.57 -16.24 -3.43
C THR A 25 -5.72 -16.53 -2.48
N ARG A 26 -6.40 -17.65 -2.65
CA ARG A 26 -7.47 -18.06 -1.74
C ARG A 26 -6.90 -18.45 -0.38
N THR A 27 -7.64 -18.13 0.68
CA THR A 27 -7.32 -18.60 2.02
C THR A 27 -7.42 -20.13 2.09
N GLY A 28 -6.57 -20.75 2.90
CA GLY A 28 -6.71 -22.17 3.19
C GLY A 28 -8.04 -22.48 3.89
N ILE A 29 -8.60 -23.64 3.62
CA ILE A 29 -9.81 -24.11 4.30
C ILE A 29 -9.56 -24.11 5.82
N GLN A 30 -10.45 -23.47 6.59
CA GLN A 30 -10.35 -23.33 8.06
C GLN A 30 -9.14 -22.50 8.55
N ALA A 31 -8.69 -21.52 7.77
CA ALA A 31 -7.59 -20.62 8.15
C ALA A 31 -8.07 -19.17 8.40
N PRO A 32 -8.92 -18.89 9.41
CA PRO A 32 -9.52 -17.57 9.64
C PRO A 32 -8.48 -16.48 9.96
N TRP A 33 -7.30 -16.84 10.48
CA TRP A 33 -6.21 -15.89 10.73
C TRP A 33 -5.66 -15.26 9.44
N GLN A 34 -5.80 -15.93 8.29
CA GLN A 34 -5.38 -15.38 7.00
C GLN A 34 -6.29 -14.22 6.56
N ASN A 35 -7.57 -14.27 6.90
CA ASN A 35 -8.52 -13.19 6.67
C ASN A 35 -8.15 -11.93 7.45
N GLY A 36 -7.63 -12.07 8.68
CA GLY A 36 -7.21 -10.94 9.50
C GLY A 36 -6.13 -10.06 8.84
N VAL A 37 -5.24 -10.63 8.03
CA VAL A 37 -4.24 -9.88 7.26
C VAL A 37 -4.91 -9.10 6.13
N ALA A 38 -5.80 -9.75 5.38
CA ALA A 38 -6.55 -9.12 4.29
C ALA A 38 -7.46 -8.00 4.81
N GLU A 39 -8.19 -8.23 5.90
CA GLU A 39 -9.05 -7.23 6.54
C GLU A 39 -8.25 -6.02 7.02
N ARG A 40 -7.09 -6.24 7.62
CA ARG A 40 -6.20 -5.15 8.05
C ARG A 40 -5.74 -4.31 6.88
N TRP A 41 -5.34 -4.96 5.78
CA TRP A 41 -4.94 -4.25 4.56
C TRP A 41 -6.10 -3.45 3.97
N VAL A 42 -7.27 -4.08 3.79
CA VAL A 42 -8.49 -3.41 3.28
C VAL A 42 -8.87 -2.23 4.18
N GLY A 43 -8.83 -2.43 5.50
CA GLY A 43 -9.11 -1.36 6.46
C GLY A 43 -8.12 -0.19 6.36
N SER A 44 -6.84 -0.46 6.15
CA SER A 44 -5.82 0.58 5.93
C SER A 44 -6.05 1.32 4.61
N CYS A 45 -6.23 0.59 3.51
CA CYS A 45 -6.51 1.16 2.20
C CYS A 45 -7.76 2.04 2.21
N ARG A 46 -8.81 1.60 2.90
CA ARG A 46 -10.03 2.39 3.05
C ARG A 46 -9.75 3.70 3.77
N ARG A 47 -9.21 3.66 4.98
CA ARG A 47 -9.00 4.86 5.82
C ARG A 47 -7.95 5.82 5.24
N GLU A 48 -6.88 5.27 4.67
CA GLU A 48 -5.71 6.05 4.25
C GLU A 48 -5.79 6.51 2.79
N LEU A 49 -6.68 5.92 1.99
CA LEU A 49 -6.87 6.29 0.59
C LEU A 49 -8.35 6.56 0.26
N LEU A 50 -9.21 5.52 0.32
CA LEU A 50 -10.54 5.59 -0.30
C LEU A 50 -11.47 6.60 0.39
N ASP A 51 -11.39 6.76 1.71
CA ASP A 51 -12.19 7.73 2.47
C ASP A 51 -11.68 9.18 2.26
N GLN A 52 -10.50 9.37 1.62
CA GLN A 52 -9.86 10.67 1.40
C GLN A 52 -9.96 11.16 -0.05
N ILE A 53 -10.48 10.36 -0.96
CA ILE A 53 -10.51 10.68 -2.39
C ILE A 53 -11.92 10.60 -2.97
N ILE A 54 -12.10 11.32 -4.09
CA ILE A 54 -13.24 11.11 -4.99
C ILE A 54 -12.71 10.48 -6.27
N ALA A 55 -13.05 9.21 -6.51
CA ALA A 55 -12.68 8.53 -7.73
C ALA A 55 -13.51 9.07 -8.91
N LEU A 56 -12.85 9.67 -9.90
CA LEU A 56 -13.52 10.25 -11.07
C LEU A 56 -13.99 9.17 -12.06
N ASN A 57 -13.25 8.07 -12.15
CA ASN A 57 -13.56 6.92 -12.98
C ASN A 57 -12.69 5.73 -12.55
N GLU A 58 -12.94 4.56 -13.13
CA GLU A 58 -12.23 3.32 -12.84
C GLU A 58 -10.70 3.45 -13.06
N ARG A 59 -10.27 4.05 -14.18
CA ARG A 59 -8.86 4.26 -14.48
C ARG A 59 -8.16 5.11 -13.40
N HIS A 60 -8.83 6.16 -12.94
CA HIS A 60 -8.32 7.01 -11.87
C HIS A 60 -8.20 6.23 -10.55
N LEU A 61 -9.21 5.46 -10.18
CA LEU A 61 -9.18 4.61 -9.00
C LEU A 61 -8.04 3.58 -9.05
N HIS A 62 -7.88 2.88 -10.18
CA HIS A 62 -6.80 1.91 -10.38
C HIS A 62 -5.41 2.54 -10.21
N ARG A 63 -5.22 3.74 -10.75
CA ARG A 63 -3.95 4.46 -10.61
C ARG A 63 -3.67 4.78 -9.14
N LEU A 64 -4.65 5.33 -8.42
CA LEU A 64 -4.48 5.69 -7.01
C LEU A 64 -4.24 4.47 -6.10
N ILE A 65 -4.93 3.36 -6.35
CA ILE A 65 -4.70 2.11 -5.61
C ILE A 65 -3.28 1.59 -5.87
N ARG A 66 -2.78 1.66 -7.10
CA ARG A 66 -1.41 1.25 -7.43
C ARG A 66 -0.38 2.13 -6.73
N GLU A 67 -0.54 3.45 -6.80
CA GLU A 67 0.33 4.39 -6.09
C GLU A 67 0.30 4.18 -4.56
N TYR A 68 -0.86 3.82 -4.01
CA TYR A 68 -1.00 3.48 -2.60
C TYR A 68 -0.30 2.16 -2.24
N LEU A 69 -0.37 1.15 -3.10
CA LEU A 69 0.35 -0.11 -2.91
C LEU A 69 1.86 0.12 -2.87
N ASP A 70 2.39 0.91 -3.81
CA ASP A 70 3.81 1.27 -3.82
C ASP A 70 4.20 2.00 -2.52
N TYR A 71 3.38 2.96 -2.07
CA TYR A 71 3.58 3.62 -0.78
C TYR A 71 3.50 2.64 0.39
N TYR A 72 2.52 1.74 0.40
CA TYR A 72 2.30 0.77 1.48
C TYR A 72 3.48 -0.17 1.67
N HIS A 73 4.10 -0.60 0.60
CA HIS A 73 5.24 -1.53 0.60
C HIS A 73 6.58 -0.82 0.82
N ASP A 74 6.80 0.30 0.14
CA ASP A 74 8.10 0.96 0.10
C ASP A 74 8.31 1.99 1.21
N ASP A 75 7.25 2.69 1.64
CA ASP A 75 7.39 3.90 2.45
C ASP A 75 6.61 3.87 3.76
N ARG A 76 5.51 3.12 3.83
CA ARG A 76 4.68 3.05 5.03
C ARG A 76 5.35 2.20 6.10
N ILE A 77 5.59 2.80 7.25
CA ILE A 77 6.12 2.09 8.42
C ILE A 77 5.03 1.27 9.11
N HIS A 78 5.38 0.10 9.58
CA HIS A 78 4.49 -0.83 10.28
C HIS A 78 5.01 -1.13 11.67
N ASP A 79 4.19 -0.91 12.70
CA ASP A 79 4.58 -1.20 14.09
C ASP A 79 4.91 -2.67 14.31
N ALA A 80 4.21 -3.58 13.62
CA ALA A 80 4.46 -5.02 13.68
C ALA A 80 5.80 -5.44 13.04
N LEU A 81 6.44 -4.57 12.26
CA LEU A 81 7.74 -4.76 11.65
C LEU A 81 8.81 -3.86 12.31
N GLU A 82 8.64 -3.54 13.60
CA GLU A 82 9.57 -2.67 14.33
C GLU A 82 9.80 -1.30 13.64
N LYS A 83 8.73 -0.76 13.06
CA LYS A 83 8.70 0.49 12.28
C LYS A 83 9.47 0.42 10.95
N ASP A 84 9.70 -0.78 10.44
CA ASP A 84 10.19 -0.97 9.09
C ASP A 84 9.06 -0.99 8.06
N THR A 85 9.41 -0.91 6.78
CA THR A 85 8.48 -1.10 5.67
C THR A 85 8.44 -2.58 5.26
N PRO A 86 7.35 -3.09 4.64
CA PRO A 86 7.28 -4.47 4.17
C PRO A 86 8.45 -4.87 3.26
N ASP A 87 8.91 -3.97 2.40
CA ASP A 87 10.03 -4.21 1.48
C ASP A 87 11.40 -3.83 2.06
N HIS A 88 11.49 -3.65 3.40
CA HIS A 88 12.74 -3.39 4.12
C HIS A 88 13.54 -2.21 3.54
N ARG A 89 12.94 -1.04 3.57
CA ARG A 89 13.61 0.16 3.09
C ARG A 89 14.89 0.48 3.87
N ALA A 90 16.00 0.55 3.16
CA ALA A 90 17.28 0.92 3.78
C ALA A 90 17.22 2.31 4.43
N ILE A 91 17.70 2.40 5.68
CA ILE A 91 17.86 3.67 6.38
C ILE A 91 19.00 4.44 5.72
N THR A 92 18.68 5.62 5.21
CA THR A 92 19.68 6.52 4.63
C THR A 92 20.11 7.53 5.68
N PRO A 93 21.37 7.48 6.15
CA PRO A 93 21.88 8.46 7.11
C PRO A 93 21.92 9.85 6.46
N LYS A 94 21.90 10.90 7.29
CA LYS A 94 22.05 12.27 6.82
C LYS A 94 23.43 12.44 6.15
N PRO A 95 23.46 12.80 4.84
CA PRO A 95 24.73 12.79 4.09
C PRO A 95 25.69 13.93 4.50
N SER A 96 25.17 15.09 4.93
CA SER A 96 25.97 16.23 5.38
C SER A 96 25.25 17.05 6.43
N ALA A 97 25.95 17.93 7.13
CA ALA A 97 25.36 18.87 8.09
C ALA A 97 24.33 19.80 7.44
N HIS A 98 24.49 20.10 6.16
CA HIS A 98 23.65 21.02 5.39
C HIS A 98 22.51 20.31 4.65
N ALA A 99 22.47 18.98 4.66
CA ALA A 99 21.40 18.23 4.00
C ALA A 99 20.04 18.53 4.65
N THR A 100 19.07 18.76 3.80
CA THR A 100 17.69 19.07 4.17
C THR A 100 16.77 17.90 3.84
N VAL A 101 15.64 17.82 4.54
CA VAL A 101 14.60 16.82 4.23
C VAL A 101 13.80 17.27 3.02
N MET A 102 13.71 16.40 2.05
CA MET A 102 12.85 16.56 0.88
C MET A 102 11.64 15.62 0.99
N SER A 103 10.49 16.14 0.63
CA SER A 103 9.21 15.41 0.61
C SER A 103 8.81 15.15 -0.84
N THR A 104 8.52 13.89 -1.17
CA THR A 104 8.00 13.47 -2.49
C THR A 104 6.60 12.92 -2.32
N ALA A 105 5.65 13.49 -3.03
CA ALA A 105 4.24 13.09 -2.96
C ALA A 105 4.03 11.63 -3.41
N ARG A 106 3.13 10.91 -2.71
CA ARG A 106 2.66 9.55 -2.99
C ARG A 106 1.14 9.53 -2.97
N ALA A 107 0.53 8.59 -3.67
CA ALA A 107 -0.92 8.36 -3.69
C ALA A 107 -1.72 9.68 -3.88
N GLY A 108 -1.43 10.40 -4.94
CA GLY A 108 -2.13 11.66 -5.25
C GLY A 108 -1.80 12.82 -4.29
N GLY A 109 -0.76 12.72 -3.47
CA GLY A 109 -0.38 13.74 -2.49
C GLY A 109 -0.92 13.51 -1.07
N LEU A 110 -1.67 12.44 -0.84
CA LEU A 110 -2.17 12.07 0.49
C LEU A 110 -1.04 11.62 1.42
N HIS A 111 -0.03 11.00 0.85
CA HIS A 111 1.13 10.48 1.57
C HIS A 111 2.41 11.02 0.96
N HIS A 112 3.50 10.91 1.71
CA HIS A 112 4.79 11.43 1.30
C HIS A 112 5.91 10.46 1.63
N ARG A 113 6.88 10.38 0.72
CA ARG A 113 8.19 9.79 0.96
C ARG A 113 9.15 10.90 1.37
N TYR A 114 9.89 10.68 2.46
CA TYR A 114 10.91 11.59 2.92
C TYR A 114 12.30 11.07 2.58
N SER A 115 13.17 11.93 2.09
CA SER A 115 14.55 11.62 1.74
C SER A 115 15.45 12.81 2.06
N TRP A 116 16.76 12.58 2.08
CA TRP A 116 17.74 13.65 2.23
C TRP A 116 18.05 14.27 0.87
N ARG A 117 18.15 15.57 0.84
CA ARG A 117 18.70 16.36 -0.27
C ARG A 117 19.93 17.09 0.21
N ASP A 118 21.07 16.82 -0.41
CA ASP A 118 22.28 17.59 -0.16
C ASP A 118 22.15 18.95 -0.85
N VAL A 119 22.43 20.02 -0.10
CA VAL A 119 22.42 21.39 -0.62
C VAL A 119 23.88 21.77 -0.76
N ALA A 120 24.34 21.74 -2.00
CA ALA A 120 25.68 22.19 -2.34
C ALA A 120 25.87 23.68 -2.03
#